data_f80428509d519f4fe03be69456e15aaa
#
_entry.id   f80428509d519f4fe03be69456e15aaa
#
_cell.length_a   1.000
_cell.length_b   1.000
_cell.length_c   1.000
_cell.angle_alpha   90.00
_cell.angle_beta   90.00
_cell.angle_gamma   90.00
#
_symmetry.space_group_name_H-M   'P 1'
#
loop_
_entity.id
_entity.type
_entity.pdbx_description
1 polymer ?
#
loop_
_entity_poly.entity_id
_entity_poly.type
_entity_poly.pdbx_seq_one_letter_code
_entity_poly.pdbx_strand_id
1 'polypeptide(L)'
;MKLACITGASSGIGKEFAYLLADLEYDLILVGRNTAALHEIADNVAVRCKCITCDLSDEKSCVKLGKKLRKYPLDIMINNAGFGELGTFAETKLKNDINMINVNIKAVHILTKAVLPGFIQRDRGYIMNVASSAGLLPGGPYMSTYYATKAYVTS
;
A
#
# COMPACT_ATOMS: atom_id res chain seq x y z
N MET A 1 -14.03 -17.29 5.88
CA MET A 1 -14.11 -16.05 5.07
C MET A 1 -12.69 -15.55 4.91
N LYS A 2 -12.17 -15.42 3.70
CA LYS A 2 -10.83 -14.89 3.41
C LYS A 2 -10.95 -13.38 3.21
N LEU A 3 -10.03 -12.59 3.75
CA LEU A 3 -10.09 -11.13 3.66
C LEU A 3 -8.71 -10.55 3.34
N ALA A 4 -8.62 -9.75 2.29
CA ALA A 4 -7.40 -9.07 1.88
C ALA A 4 -7.55 -7.55 1.92
N CYS A 5 -6.50 -6.85 2.33
CA CYS A 5 -6.42 -5.40 2.26
C CYS A 5 -5.32 -4.99 1.27
N ILE A 6 -5.64 -4.07 0.36
CA ILE A 6 -4.72 -3.60 -0.69
C ILE A 6 -4.64 -2.08 -0.63
N THR A 7 -3.45 -1.54 -0.43
CA THR A 7 -3.20 -0.09 -0.55
C THR A 7 -2.82 0.28 -1.98
N GLY A 8 -3.20 1.48 -2.43
CA GLY A 8 -3.00 1.90 -3.80
C GLY A 8 -3.83 1.08 -4.80
N ALA A 9 -4.99 0.58 -4.37
CA ALA A 9 -5.83 -0.32 -5.15
C ALA A 9 -6.51 0.34 -6.36
N SER A 10 -6.53 1.67 -6.45
CA SER A 10 -7.28 2.39 -7.48
C SER A 10 -6.69 2.33 -8.89
N SER A 11 -5.47 1.81 -9.06
CA SER A 11 -4.80 1.77 -10.37
C SER A 11 -3.61 0.80 -10.39
N GLY A 12 -3.09 0.51 -11.59
CA GLY A 12 -1.86 -0.26 -11.81
C GLY A 12 -1.86 -1.61 -11.09
N ILE A 13 -0.73 -1.98 -10.51
CA ILE A 13 -0.52 -3.28 -9.85
C ILE A 13 -1.54 -3.52 -8.73
N GLY A 14 -1.93 -2.49 -7.97
CA GLY A 14 -2.91 -2.63 -6.91
C GLY A 14 -4.31 -2.98 -7.41
N LYS A 15 -4.71 -2.46 -8.58
CA LYS A 15 -5.97 -2.82 -9.26
C LYS A 15 -5.94 -4.28 -9.72
N GLU A 16 -4.83 -4.72 -10.30
CA GLU A 16 -4.66 -6.12 -10.73
C GLU A 16 -4.69 -7.09 -9.54
N PHE A 17 -4.07 -6.74 -8.42
CA PHE A 17 -4.19 -7.52 -7.19
C PHE A 17 -5.63 -7.62 -6.70
N ALA A 18 -6.42 -6.55 -6.84
CA ALA A 18 -7.82 -6.60 -6.42
C ALA A 18 -8.63 -7.61 -7.25
N TYR A 19 -8.47 -7.62 -8.57
CA TYR A 19 -9.13 -8.61 -9.42
C TYR A 19 -8.63 -10.03 -9.14
N LEU A 20 -7.32 -10.24 -9.08
CA LEU A 20 -6.74 -11.56 -8.80
C LEU A 20 -7.23 -12.14 -7.47
N LEU A 21 -7.28 -11.33 -6.42
CA LEU A 21 -7.73 -11.80 -5.11
C LEU A 21 -9.25 -12.00 -5.06
N ALA A 22 -10.02 -11.25 -5.83
CA ALA A 22 -11.45 -11.49 -6.00
C ALA A 22 -11.70 -12.84 -6.69
N ASP A 23 -10.96 -13.17 -7.74
CA ASP A 23 -11.03 -14.48 -8.43
C ASP A 23 -10.63 -15.65 -7.50
N LEU A 24 -9.77 -15.39 -6.50
CA LEU A 24 -9.40 -16.34 -5.45
C LEU A 24 -10.37 -16.33 -4.26
N GLU A 25 -11.53 -15.69 -4.42
CA GLU A 25 -12.63 -15.62 -3.43
C GLU A 25 -12.24 -14.93 -2.10
N TYR A 26 -11.35 -13.94 -2.16
CA TYR A 26 -11.10 -13.05 -1.03
C TYR A 26 -12.09 -11.88 -1.04
N ASP A 27 -12.75 -11.61 0.09
CA ASP A 27 -13.34 -10.30 0.32
C ASP A 27 -12.24 -9.23 0.38
N LEU A 28 -12.52 -8.00 -0.04
CA LEU A 28 -11.50 -6.99 -0.25
C LEU A 28 -11.72 -5.74 0.61
N ILE A 29 -10.63 -5.20 1.15
CA ILE A 29 -10.55 -3.82 1.63
C ILE A 29 -9.65 -3.07 0.65
N LEU A 30 -10.24 -2.19 -0.15
CA LEU A 30 -9.57 -1.40 -1.17
C LEU A 30 -9.25 -0.01 -0.61
N VAL A 31 -7.98 0.34 -0.55
CA VAL A 31 -7.50 1.62 0.00
C VAL A 31 -6.83 2.45 -1.09
N GLY A 32 -7.25 3.70 -1.23
CA GLY A 32 -6.68 4.61 -2.22
C GLY A 32 -7.23 6.03 -2.08
N ARG A 33 -6.76 6.97 -2.89
CA ARG A 33 -7.23 8.36 -2.89
C ARG A 33 -8.42 8.58 -3.82
N ASN A 34 -8.47 7.85 -4.93
CA ASN A 34 -9.53 7.97 -5.93
C ASN A 34 -10.71 7.07 -5.56
N THR A 35 -11.68 7.65 -4.86
CA THR A 35 -12.88 6.95 -4.39
C THR A 35 -13.68 6.34 -5.55
N ALA A 36 -13.84 7.07 -6.66
CA ALA A 36 -14.60 6.59 -7.81
C ALA A 36 -13.97 5.32 -8.41
N ALA A 37 -12.64 5.32 -8.61
CA ALA A 37 -11.93 4.15 -9.13
C ALA A 37 -11.99 2.94 -8.16
N LEU A 38 -12.00 3.17 -6.84
CA LEU A 38 -12.19 2.07 -5.88
C LEU A 38 -13.59 1.45 -5.99
N HIS A 39 -14.62 2.27 -6.15
CA HIS A 39 -15.98 1.78 -6.33
C HIS A 39 -16.16 1.08 -7.68
N GLU A 40 -15.58 1.60 -8.76
CA GLU A 40 -15.57 0.92 -10.06
C GLU A 40 -15.03 -0.51 -9.95
N ILE A 41 -13.93 -0.72 -9.22
CA ILE A 41 -13.39 -2.06 -8.99
C ILE A 41 -14.37 -2.91 -8.17
N ALA A 42 -14.91 -2.34 -7.10
CA ALA A 42 -15.85 -3.04 -6.23
C ALA A 42 -17.12 -3.49 -6.95
N ASP A 43 -17.60 -2.71 -7.92
CA ASP A 43 -18.80 -3.01 -8.71
C ASP A 43 -18.51 -4.09 -9.80
N ASN A 44 -17.25 -4.31 -10.15
CA ASN A 44 -16.83 -5.27 -11.18
C ASN A 44 -16.33 -6.61 -10.65
N VAL A 45 -16.43 -6.87 -9.34
CA VAL A 45 -16.01 -8.14 -8.73
C VAL A 45 -17.17 -8.79 -7.97
N ALA A 46 -17.17 -10.12 -7.88
CA ALA A 46 -18.26 -10.89 -7.26
C ALA A 46 -18.13 -11.07 -5.73
N VAL A 47 -17.09 -10.49 -5.12
CA VAL A 47 -16.80 -10.58 -3.68
C VAL A 47 -17.20 -9.30 -2.95
N ARG A 48 -17.33 -9.37 -1.63
CA ARG A 48 -17.63 -8.17 -0.84
C ARG A 48 -16.42 -7.24 -0.80
N CYS A 49 -16.65 -5.98 -1.13
CA CYS A 49 -15.62 -4.95 -1.13
C CYS A 49 -15.94 -3.84 -0.14
N LYS A 50 -14.92 -3.39 0.57
CA LYS A 50 -14.96 -2.18 1.39
C LYS A 50 -13.97 -1.16 0.86
N CYS A 51 -14.46 -0.10 0.25
CA CYS A 51 -13.64 1.03 -0.20
C CYS A 51 -13.32 1.96 0.99
N ILE A 52 -12.06 2.34 1.11
CA ILE A 52 -11.59 3.30 2.13
C ILE A 52 -10.74 4.37 1.44
N THR A 53 -11.28 5.57 1.36
CA THR A 53 -10.52 6.72 0.90
C THR A 53 -9.51 7.13 1.97
N CYS A 54 -8.22 7.14 1.62
CA CYS A 54 -7.15 7.50 2.53
C CYS A 54 -5.97 8.10 1.76
N ASP A 55 -5.50 9.26 2.23
CA ASP A 55 -4.21 9.80 1.80
C ASP A 55 -3.10 9.24 2.68
N LEU A 56 -2.28 8.38 2.10
CA LEU A 56 -1.18 7.74 2.78
C LEU A 56 0.06 8.64 2.93
N SER A 57 0.06 9.84 2.37
CA SER A 57 1.09 10.85 2.64
C SER A 57 0.88 11.56 3.98
N ASP A 58 -0.35 11.48 4.55
CA ASP A 58 -0.66 12.02 5.87
C ASP A 58 -0.53 10.94 6.95
N GLU A 59 0.39 11.14 7.87
CA GLU A 59 0.68 10.20 8.96
C GLU A 59 -0.53 9.95 9.85
N LYS A 60 -1.31 10.99 10.17
CA LYS A 60 -2.51 10.85 11.01
C LYS A 60 -3.56 9.95 10.34
N SER A 61 -3.75 10.11 9.04
CA SER A 61 -4.63 9.25 8.24
C SER A 61 -4.14 7.81 8.21
N CYS A 62 -2.83 7.57 8.06
CA CYS A 62 -2.24 6.23 8.15
C CYS A 62 -2.48 5.57 9.50
N VAL A 63 -2.24 6.29 10.61
CA VAL A 63 -2.49 5.79 11.97
C VAL A 63 -3.96 5.46 12.18
N LYS A 64 -4.88 6.33 11.72
CA LYS A 64 -6.33 6.10 11.79
C LYS A 64 -6.74 4.87 10.98
N LEU A 65 -6.19 4.73 9.77
CA LEU A 65 -6.41 3.54 8.93
C LEU A 65 -5.91 2.28 9.63
N GLY A 66 -4.68 2.28 10.16
CA GLY A 66 -4.10 1.17 10.88
C GLY A 66 -4.97 0.72 12.07
N LYS A 67 -5.45 1.67 12.89
CA LYS A 67 -6.40 1.39 13.99
C LYS A 67 -7.70 0.75 13.49
N LYS A 68 -8.18 1.14 12.30
CA LYS A 68 -9.38 0.56 11.69
C LYS A 68 -9.09 -0.87 11.19
N LEU A 69 -7.97 -1.08 10.52
CA LEU A 69 -7.58 -2.39 9.96
C LEU A 69 -7.36 -3.45 11.05
N ARG A 70 -6.84 -3.09 12.22
CA ARG A 70 -6.70 -4.01 13.37
C ARG A 70 -7.99 -4.71 13.79
N LYS A 71 -9.15 -4.14 13.48
CA LYS A 71 -10.46 -4.70 13.84
C LYS A 71 -10.92 -5.79 12.88
N TYR A 72 -10.22 -6.00 11.77
CA TYR A 72 -10.57 -7.00 10.75
C TYR A 72 -9.65 -8.22 10.86
N PRO A 73 -10.20 -9.42 10.68
CA PRO A 73 -9.42 -10.66 10.63
C PRO A 73 -8.77 -10.82 9.25
N LEU A 74 -7.85 -9.90 8.92
CA LEU A 74 -7.15 -9.93 7.64
C LEU A 74 -6.36 -11.23 7.49
N ASP A 75 -6.43 -11.84 6.31
CA ASP A 75 -5.55 -12.94 5.89
C ASP A 75 -4.35 -12.41 5.09
N ILE A 76 -4.57 -11.34 4.31
CA ILE A 76 -3.52 -10.73 3.49
C ILE A 76 -3.52 -9.21 3.66
N MET A 77 -2.34 -8.65 3.84
CA MET A 77 -2.09 -7.21 3.74
C MET A 77 -1.12 -6.95 2.59
N ILE A 78 -1.55 -6.21 1.57
CA ILE A 78 -0.69 -5.78 0.46
C ILE A 78 -0.39 -4.30 0.59
N ASN A 79 0.82 -3.97 0.97
CA ASN A 79 1.39 -2.63 0.93
C ASN A 79 1.89 -2.36 -0.49
N ASN A 80 0.99 -1.90 -1.37
CA ASN A 80 1.28 -1.64 -2.77
C ASN A 80 1.38 -0.14 -3.08
N ALA A 81 0.71 0.72 -2.33
CA ALA A 81 0.77 2.16 -2.56
C ALA A 81 2.21 2.67 -2.58
N GLY A 82 2.56 3.39 -3.62
CA GLY A 82 3.88 3.98 -3.79
C GLY A 82 3.96 4.72 -5.11
N PHE A 83 4.91 5.63 -5.21
CA PHE A 83 5.21 6.35 -6.44
C PHE A 83 6.69 6.74 -6.48
N GLY A 84 7.18 7.09 -7.66
CA GLY A 84 8.50 7.67 -7.89
C GLY A 84 8.38 9.02 -8.60
N GLU A 85 9.41 9.83 -8.50
CA GLU A 85 9.56 11.09 -9.22
C GLU A 85 10.89 11.06 -9.97
N LEU A 86 10.86 11.48 -11.23
CA LEU A 86 12.05 11.58 -12.09
C LEU A 86 12.58 13.00 -12.02
N GLY A 87 13.85 13.15 -11.74
CA GLY A 87 14.58 14.43 -11.70
C GLY A 87 15.88 14.30 -10.92
N THR A 88 16.82 15.23 -11.14
CA THR A 88 18.01 15.28 -10.29
C THR A 88 17.60 15.68 -8.87
N PHE A 89 18.36 15.25 -7.87
CA PHE A 89 18.05 15.56 -6.47
C PHE A 89 17.97 17.07 -6.19
N ALA A 90 18.74 17.86 -6.95
CA ALA A 90 18.71 19.32 -6.83
C ALA A 90 17.46 19.98 -7.43
N GLU A 91 16.81 19.33 -8.40
CA GLU A 91 15.66 19.86 -9.14
C GLU A 91 14.31 19.38 -8.60
N THR A 92 14.25 18.20 -7.96
CA THR A 92 13.03 17.70 -7.35
C THR A 92 12.60 18.60 -6.19
N LYS A 93 11.29 18.70 -6.00
CA LYS A 93 10.75 19.55 -4.93
C LYS A 93 10.79 18.80 -3.60
N LEU A 94 11.35 19.41 -2.56
CA LEU A 94 11.39 18.84 -1.21
C LEU A 94 10.03 18.29 -0.77
N LYS A 95 8.93 18.98 -1.08
CA LYS A 95 7.57 18.52 -0.76
C LYS A 95 7.25 17.17 -1.39
N ASN A 96 7.67 16.94 -2.63
CA ASN A 96 7.42 15.68 -3.33
C ASN A 96 8.29 14.54 -2.76
N ASP A 97 9.55 14.83 -2.45
CA ASP A 97 10.45 13.88 -1.78
C ASP A 97 9.87 13.45 -0.42
N ILE A 98 9.43 14.39 0.39
CA ILE A 98 8.81 14.09 1.69
C ILE A 98 7.51 13.29 1.52
N ASN A 99 6.67 13.63 0.53
CA ASN A 99 5.47 12.85 0.22
C ASN A 99 5.82 11.41 -0.20
N MET A 100 6.86 11.24 -1.00
CA MET A 100 7.35 9.92 -1.42
C MET A 100 7.82 9.09 -0.22
N ILE A 101 8.60 9.69 0.68
CA ILE A 101 9.04 9.06 1.94
C ILE A 101 7.82 8.66 2.79
N ASN A 102 6.84 9.56 2.92
CA ASN A 102 5.65 9.28 3.71
C ASN A 102 4.85 8.09 3.15
N VAL A 103 4.61 8.05 1.84
CA VAL A 103 3.83 6.99 1.21
C VAL A 103 4.63 5.69 1.12
N ASN A 104 5.87 5.74 0.59
CA ASN A 104 6.64 4.52 0.29
C ASN A 104 7.26 3.89 1.54
N ILE A 105 7.51 4.67 2.62
CA ILE A 105 8.15 4.19 3.85
C ILE A 105 7.19 4.23 5.04
N LYS A 106 6.79 5.45 5.46
CA LYS A 106 6.04 5.61 6.71
C LYS A 106 4.70 4.88 6.68
N ALA A 107 3.94 4.96 5.60
CA ALA A 107 2.66 4.26 5.48
C ALA A 107 2.85 2.75 5.58
N VAL A 108 3.82 2.19 4.84
CA VAL A 108 4.15 0.76 4.89
C VAL A 108 4.49 0.33 6.32
N HIS A 109 5.36 1.09 6.99
CA HIS A 109 5.78 0.82 8.37
C HIS A 109 4.60 0.85 9.35
N ILE A 110 3.80 1.93 9.31
CA ILE A 110 2.66 2.13 10.22
C ILE A 110 1.62 1.03 10.03
N LEU A 111 1.23 0.74 8.78
CA LEU A 111 0.19 -0.24 8.49
C LEU A 111 0.64 -1.66 8.82
N THR A 112 1.88 -2.01 8.49
CA THR A 112 2.48 -3.31 8.87
C THR A 112 2.47 -3.49 10.39
N LYS A 113 2.97 -2.53 11.15
CA LYS A 113 2.93 -2.57 12.61
C LYS A 113 1.52 -2.64 13.19
N ALA A 114 0.55 -2.03 12.51
CA ALA A 114 -0.83 -2.05 12.96
C ALA A 114 -1.48 -3.43 12.81
N VAL A 115 -1.25 -4.13 11.70
CA VAL A 115 -1.93 -5.41 11.39
C VAL A 115 -1.20 -6.63 11.95
N LEU A 116 0.14 -6.57 12.06
CA LEU A 116 0.99 -7.68 12.48
C LEU A 116 0.56 -8.36 13.78
N PRO A 117 0.19 -7.65 14.87
CA PRO A 117 -0.25 -8.30 16.10
C PRO A 117 -1.45 -9.23 15.90
N GLY A 118 -2.38 -8.87 15.03
CA GLY A 118 -3.53 -9.71 14.70
C GLY A 118 -3.14 -10.98 13.95
N PHE A 119 -2.15 -10.91 13.07
CA PHE A 119 -1.63 -12.09 12.36
C PHE A 119 -0.91 -13.03 13.32
N ILE A 120 -0.06 -12.50 14.21
CA ILE A 120 0.64 -13.27 15.24
C ILE A 120 -0.36 -13.98 16.16
N GLN A 121 -1.37 -13.25 16.66
CA GLN A 121 -2.38 -13.80 17.56
C GLN A 121 -3.16 -14.97 16.95
N ARG A 122 -3.41 -14.92 15.64
CA ARG A 122 -4.13 -15.99 14.93
C ARG A 122 -3.21 -17.07 14.36
N ASP A 123 -1.90 -16.93 14.50
CA ASP A 123 -0.86 -17.76 13.87
C ASP A 123 -1.10 -17.93 12.35
N ARG A 124 -1.61 -16.88 11.71
CA ARG A 124 -2.03 -16.91 10.32
C ARG A 124 -2.06 -15.51 9.72
N GLY A 125 -1.52 -15.39 8.50
CA GLY A 125 -1.59 -14.17 7.67
C GLY A 125 -0.36 -13.98 6.81
N TYR A 126 -0.50 -13.14 5.78
CA TYR A 126 0.56 -12.79 4.86
C TYR A 126 0.67 -11.28 4.72
N ILE A 127 1.89 -10.76 4.71
CA ILE A 127 2.18 -9.37 4.38
C ILE A 127 3.01 -9.36 3.11
N MET A 128 2.51 -8.69 2.08
CA MET A 128 3.24 -8.44 0.85
C MET A 128 3.59 -6.95 0.79
N ASN A 129 4.87 -6.65 0.63
CA ASN A 129 5.36 -5.30 0.39
C ASN A 129 5.82 -5.21 -1.06
N VAL A 130 5.19 -4.34 -1.85
CA VAL A 130 5.57 -4.14 -3.25
C VAL A 130 6.81 -3.24 -3.31
N ALA A 131 7.96 -3.89 -3.43
CA ALA A 131 9.26 -3.24 -3.59
C ALA A 131 9.47 -2.75 -5.04
N SER A 132 10.69 -2.78 -5.51
CA SER A 132 11.09 -2.45 -6.88
C SER A 132 12.49 -2.99 -7.12
N SER A 133 12.86 -3.24 -8.37
CA SER A 133 14.27 -3.46 -8.74
C SER A 133 15.18 -2.29 -8.30
N ALA A 134 14.62 -1.08 -8.21
CA ALA A 134 15.32 0.08 -7.64
C ALA A 134 15.79 -0.14 -6.20
N GLY A 135 15.10 -0.96 -5.41
CA GLY A 135 15.51 -1.29 -4.05
C GLY A 135 16.69 -2.26 -3.95
N LEU A 136 17.10 -2.87 -5.06
CA LEU A 136 18.23 -3.79 -5.15
C LEU A 136 19.50 -3.12 -5.66
N LEU A 137 19.42 -1.86 -6.06
CA LEU A 137 20.51 -1.08 -6.61
C LEU A 137 20.98 -0.03 -5.60
N PRO A 138 22.28 0.29 -5.54
CA PRO A 138 22.83 1.26 -4.59
C PRO A 138 22.36 2.71 -4.83
N GLY A 139 21.66 2.95 -5.92
CA GLY A 139 21.12 4.25 -6.33
C GLY A 139 21.26 4.44 -7.83
N GLY A 140 20.76 5.55 -8.32
CA GLY A 140 20.86 5.94 -9.72
C GLY A 140 20.61 7.44 -9.88
N PRO A 141 21.06 8.04 -10.99
CA PRO A 141 20.76 9.41 -11.31
C PRO A 141 19.23 9.59 -11.45
N TYR A 142 18.74 10.78 -11.23
CA TYR A 142 17.34 11.18 -11.48
C TYR A 142 16.24 10.58 -10.61
N MET A 143 16.53 9.65 -9.70
CA MET A 143 15.49 9.02 -8.85
C MET A 143 16.02 8.67 -7.45
N SER A 144 16.95 9.44 -6.89
CA SER A 144 17.67 9.09 -5.66
C SER A 144 16.74 8.79 -4.47
N THR A 145 15.74 9.63 -4.22
CA THR A 145 14.75 9.42 -3.14
C THR A 145 13.95 8.13 -3.36
N TYR A 146 13.55 7.86 -4.61
CA TYR A 146 12.81 6.62 -4.92
C TYR A 146 13.65 5.37 -4.64
N TYR A 147 14.92 5.32 -5.09
CA TYR A 147 15.83 4.22 -4.78
C TYR A 147 15.94 3.97 -3.27
N ALA A 148 16.17 5.04 -2.51
CA ALA A 148 16.28 4.96 -1.06
C ALA A 148 14.98 4.43 -0.41
N THR A 149 13.80 4.90 -0.86
CA THR A 149 12.53 4.41 -0.33
C THR A 149 12.28 2.95 -0.64
N LYS A 150 12.67 2.49 -1.83
CA LYS A 150 12.48 1.09 -2.23
C LYS A 150 13.53 0.17 -1.62
N ALA A 151 14.75 0.65 -1.33
CA ALA A 151 15.73 -0.08 -0.52
C ALA A 151 15.20 -0.32 0.90
N TYR A 152 14.56 0.68 1.53
CA TYR A 152 13.88 0.49 2.82
C TYR A 152 12.84 -0.63 2.77
N VAL A 153 11.99 -0.65 1.74
CA VAL A 153 10.95 -1.67 1.59
C VAL A 153 11.55 -3.05 1.36
N THR A 154 12.65 -3.14 0.63
CA THR A 154 13.37 -4.41 0.35
C THR A 154 13.98 -4.98 1.64
N SER A 155 14.55 -4.14 2.50
CA SER A 155 15.11 -4.55 3.80
C SER A 155 14.05 -4.93 4.81
#